data_1ae113be608c8504ffeb03fa13311f99
#
_entry.id   1ae113be608c8504ffeb03fa13311f99
#
_cell.length_a   1.000
_cell.length_b   1.000
_cell.length_c   1.000
_cell.angle_alpha   90.00
_cell.angle_beta   90.00
_cell.angle_gamma   90.00
#
_symmetry.space_group_name_H-M   'P 1'
#
loop_
_entity.id
_entity.type
_entity.pdbx_description
1 polymer ?
#
loop_
_entity_poly.entity_id
_entity_poly.type
_entity_poly.pdbx_seq_one_letter_code
_entity_poly.pdbx_strand_id
1 'polypeptide(L)'
;MQNTFSPLVRTRISRPNAPWKSRRCAFTLIELLVVIAIIAILAAMLLPALAAAKEKAKRTQCLNNLRQLAIGQNTYAPDNSDYLLPARDGGGSPDVFVQVCLNPPEVSATAALGLVVSSNAASVWTCPNRPGFPIFEPSYPQWDIGYQYFGGITNWLNEVGNFAANSPVRLGRSKGSWTLAADCVCKIDGTWGLPQGTTRDDVIYSNTPQHGSKQGSPPQGGNQSFVDGSARWVPFQQMYRLTTWNADGSRIYYMYQEDLPPAVNNVLQYLHGHP
;
A
#
# COMPACT_ATOMS: atom_id res chain seq x y z
N MET A 1 -1.34 67.80 72.85
CA MET A 1 -2.25 67.88 71.75
C MET A 1 -2.72 66.46 71.42
N GLN A 2 -3.91 66.11 71.85
CA GLN A 2 -4.46 64.75 71.72
C GLN A 2 -5.35 64.75 70.48
N ASN A 3 -5.05 63.91 69.47
CA ASN A 3 -5.90 63.69 68.31
C ASN A 3 -6.68 62.40 68.53
N THR A 4 -7.96 62.58 68.80
CA THR A 4 -8.96 61.49 68.90
C THR A 4 -9.40 61.09 67.52
N PHE A 5 -9.08 59.84 67.10
CA PHE A 5 -9.65 59.21 65.89
C PHE A 5 -10.96 58.45 66.24
N SER A 6 -12.05 58.85 65.66
CA SER A 6 -13.31 58.13 65.71
C SER A 6 -13.34 56.95 64.72
N PRO A 7 -13.82 55.74 65.09
CA PRO A 7 -13.89 54.63 64.19
C PRO A 7 -15.07 54.72 63.24
N LEU A 8 -14.83 54.55 61.94
CA LEU A 8 -15.83 54.40 60.88
C LEU A 8 -16.61 53.09 61.05
N VAL A 9 -17.87 53.19 61.28
CA VAL A 9 -18.82 52.06 61.27
C VAL A 9 -19.03 51.56 59.83
N ARG A 10 -18.49 50.41 59.53
CA ARG A 10 -18.74 49.69 58.23
C ARG A 10 -20.13 49.01 58.32
N THR A 11 -21.11 49.57 57.66
CA THR A 11 -22.40 48.90 57.39
C THR A 11 -22.18 47.75 56.40
N ARG A 12 -22.34 46.51 56.87
CA ARG A 12 -22.40 45.34 56.02
C ARG A 12 -23.73 45.32 55.26
N ILE A 13 -23.68 45.57 53.94
CA ILE A 13 -24.82 45.33 53.07
C ILE A 13 -24.89 43.83 52.84
N SER A 14 -25.83 43.15 53.47
CA SER A 14 -26.15 41.76 53.20
C SER A 14 -26.87 41.67 51.85
N ARG A 15 -26.19 41.08 50.85
CA ARG A 15 -26.85 40.73 49.57
C ARG A 15 -27.77 39.52 49.82
N PRO A 16 -29.05 39.57 49.40
CA PRO A 16 -29.90 38.42 49.49
C PRO A 16 -29.42 37.34 48.51
N ASN A 17 -28.99 36.20 49.04
CA ASN A 17 -28.73 35.00 48.24
C ASN A 17 -30.06 34.48 47.69
N ALA A 18 -30.43 34.90 46.48
CA ALA A 18 -31.52 34.25 45.77
C ALA A 18 -31.06 32.82 45.41
N PRO A 19 -31.78 31.78 45.84
CA PRO A 19 -31.42 30.42 45.45
C PRO A 19 -31.66 30.25 43.94
N TRP A 20 -30.57 30.06 43.18
CA TRP A 20 -30.66 29.62 41.81
C TRP A 20 -31.34 28.24 41.82
N LYS A 21 -32.65 28.19 41.56
CA LYS A 21 -33.36 26.95 41.27
C LYS A 21 -32.87 26.44 39.93
N SER A 22 -31.83 25.61 39.95
CA SER A 22 -31.46 24.82 38.80
C SER A 22 -32.64 23.90 38.46
N ARG A 23 -33.34 24.22 37.39
CA ARG A 23 -34.32 23.29 36.81
C ARG A 23 -33.54 22.09 36.34
N ARG A 24 -33.49 21.02 37.14
CA ARG A 24 -33.00 19.72 36.70
C ARG A 24 -34.04 19.20 35.69
N CYS A 25 -33.75 19.37 34.40
CA CYS A 25 -34.47 18.63 33.38
C CYS A 25 -34.26 17.15 33.65
N ALA A 26 -35.25 16.47 34.15
CA ALA A 26 -35.23 15.01 34.32
C ALA A 26 -35.35 14.40 32.91
N PHE A 27 -34.31 13.70 32.47
CA PHE A 27 -34.28 13.00 31.19
C PHE A 27 -35.04 11.67 31.36
N THR A 28 -36.02 11.41 30.51
CA THR A 28 -36.73 10.14 30.55
C THR A 28 -35.92 9.03 29.85
N LEU A 29 -36.12 7.80 30.30
CA LEU A 29 -35.46 6.62 29.68
C LEU A 29 -35.87 6.50 28.20
N ILE A 30 -37.09 6.85 27.86
CA ILE A 30 -37.62 6.83 26.49
C ILE A 30 -36.91 7.86 25.60
N GLU A 31 -36.69 9.08 26.07
CA GLU A 31 -35.97 10.11 25.31
C GLU A 31 -34.54 9.67 25.01
N LEU A 32 -33.86 9.04 25.96
CA LEU A 32 -32.54 8.49 25.73
C LEU A 32 -32.56 7.33 24.70
N LEU A 33 -33.52 6.43 24.83
CA LEU A 33 -33.65 5.27 23.96
C LEU A 33 -33.93 5.65 22.50
N VAL A 34 -34.82 6.65 22.28
CA VAL A 34 -35.12 7.16 20.94
C VAL A 34 -33.89 7.79 20.29
N VAL A 35 -33.11 8.56 21.03
CA VAL A 35 -31.91 9.21 20.51
C VAL A 35 -30.87 8.17 20.08
N ILE A 36 -30.58 7.14 20.92
CA ILE A 36 -29.63 6.10 20.54
C ILE A 36 -30.12 5.26 19.35
N ALA A 37 -31.44 5.03 19.24
CA ALA A 37 -32.02 4.32 18.10
C ALA A 37 -31.82 5.11 16.79
N ILE A 38 -32.03 6.42 16.79
CA ILE A 38 -31.81 7.29 15.62
C ILE A 38 -30.33 7.30 15.24
N ILE A 39 -29.43 7.46 16.23
CA ILE A 39 -27.98 7.42 15.99
C ILE A 39 -27.56 6.07 15.39
N ALA A 40 -28.10 4.97 15.91
CA ALA A 40 -27.79 3.63 15.41
C ALA A 40 -28.22 3.46 13.94
N ILE A 41 -29.42 3.93 13.57
CA ILE A 41 -29.90 3.88 12.19
C ILE A 41 -29.02 4.73 11.27
N LEU A 42 -28.69 5.96 11.65
CA LEU A 42 -27.83 6.84 10.86
C LEU A 42 -26.42 6.24 10.71
N ALA A 43 -25.86 5.71 11.80
CA ALA A 43 -24.56 5.07 11.77
C ALA A 43 -24.54 3.82 10.85
N ALA A 44 -25.59 3.00 10.89
CA ALA A 44 -25.70 1.81 10.05
C ALA A 44 -25.70 2.13 8.56
N MET A 45 -26.23 3.28 8.15
CA MET A 45 -26.20 3.76 6.76
C MET A 45 -24.86 4.40 6.38
N LEU A 46 -24.17 5.06 7.32
CA LEU A 46 -22.92 5.78 7.06
C LEU A 46 -21.69 4.87 7.03
N LEU A 47 -21.64 3.82 7.86
CA LEU A 47 -20.47 2.95 7.99
C LEU A 47 -20.06 2.28 6.67
N PRO A 48 -20.97 1.70 5.86
CA PRO A 48 -20.60 1.10 4.57
C PRO A 48 -20.06 2.13 3.58
N ALA A 49 -20.67 3.31 3.52
CA ALA A 49 -20.24 4.38 2.63
C ALA A 49 -18.85 4.92 3.02
N LEU A 50 -18.59 5.07 4.31
CA LEU A 50 -17.30 5.52 4.84
C LEU A 50 -16.19 4.48 4.56
N ALA A 51 -16.49 3.18 4.70
CA ALA A 51 -15.55 2.11 4.40
C ALA A 51 -15.16 2.13 2.90
N ALA A 52 -16.13 2.28 2.00
CA ALA A 52 -15.89 2.39 0.57
C ALA A 52 -15.08 3.64 0.20
N ALA A 53 -15.40 4.79 0.80
CA ALA A 53 -14.64 6.03 0.61
C ALA A 53 -13.19 5.92 1.09
N LYS A 54 -12.97 5.31 2.25
CA LYS A 54 -11.63 5.06 2.81
C LYS A 54 -10.80 4.15 1.88
N GLU A 55 -11.38 3.10 1.34
CA GLU A 55 -10.69 2.22 0.41
C GLU A 55 -10.34 2.95 -0.90
N LYS A 56 -11.25 3.76 -1.43
CA LYS A 56 -10.97 4.58 -2.61
C LYS A 56 -9.83 5.59 -2.37
N ALA A 57 -9.78 6.21 -1.19
CA ALA A 57 -8.70 7.10 -0.82
C ALA A 57 -7.35 6.37 -0.75
N LYS A 58 -7.30 5.17 -0.17
CA LYS A 58 -6.09 4.34 -0.14
C LYS A 58 -5.63 3.93 -1.54
N ARG A 59 -6.55 3.54 -2.43
CA ARG A 59 -6.23 3.26 -3.85
C ARG A 59 -5.59 4.45 -4.54
N THR A 60 -6.14 5.64 -4.33
CA THR A 60 -5.58 6.88 -4.89
C THR A 60 -4.19 7.17 -4.34
N GLN A 61 -3.96 6.93 -3.06
CA GLN A 61 -2.64 7.08 -2.45
C GLN A 61 -1.63 6.08 -3.04
N CYS A 62 -1.99 4.79 -3.19
CA CYS A 62 -1.14 3.80 -3.85
C CYS A 62 -0.83 4.20 -5.30
N LEU A 63 -1.83 4.69 -6.04
CA LEU A 63 -1.64 5.17 -7.41
C LEU A 63 -0.62 6.32 -7.47
N ASN A 64 -0.69 7.27 -6.54
CA ASN A 64 0.26 8.37 -6.47
C ASN A 64 1.66 7.90 -6.06
N ASN A 65 1.78 6.94 -5.14
CA ASN A 65 3.06 6.34 -4.77
C ASN A 65 3.71 5.66 -5.97
N LEU A 66 2.95 4.87 -6.73
CA LEU A 66 3.44 4.20 -7.93
C LEU A 66 3.90 5.20 -9.01
N ARG A 67 3.22 6.34 -9.17
CA ARG A 67 3.69 7.44 -10.03
C ARG A 67 5.02 8.02 -9.56
N GLN A 68 5.13 8.27 -8.25
CA GLN A 68 6.37 8.79 -7.67
C GLN A 68 7.52 7.80 -7.82
N LEU A 69 7.25 6.49 -7.70
CA LEU A 69 8.23 5.44 -7.98
C LEU A 69 8.73 5.52 -9.43
N ALA A 70 7.82 5.63 -10.40
CA ALA A 70 8.20 5.72 -11.80
C ALA A 70 9.02 6.99 -12.09
N ILE A 71 8.63 8.15 -11.55
CA ILE A 71 9.39 9.39 -11.67
C ILE A 71 10.77 9.25 -11.00
N GLY A 72 10.82 8.64 -9.81
CA GLY A 72 12.08 8.40 -9.09
C GLY A 72 13.03 7.52 -9.89
N GLN A 73 12.55 6.48 -10.56
CA GLN A 73 13.36 5.63 -11.42
C GLN A 73 13.87 6.36 -12.67
N ASN A 74 13.04 7.22 -13.27
CA ASN A 74 13.45 8.06 -14.40
C ASN A 74 14.53 9.09 -14.00
N THR A 75 14.57 9.49 -12.75
CA THR A 75 15.61 10.36 -12.19
C THR A 75 16.87 9.58 -11.81
N TYR A 76 16.70 8.35 -11.32
CA TYR A 76 17.80 7.49 -10.90
C TYR A 76 18.63 6.95 -12.08
N ALA A 77 17.99 6.54 -13.16
CA ALA A 77 18.65 5.85 -14.28
C ALA A 77 19.78 6.66 -14.95
N PRO A 78 19.65 7.96 -15.24
CA PRO A 78 20.74 8.75 -15.83
C PRO A 78 22.03 8.73 -14.99
N ASP A 79 21.91 8.75 -13.67
CA ASP A 79 23.05 8.73 -12.75
C ASP A 79 23.64 7.33 -12.58
N ASN A 80 22.92 6.28 -13.03
CA ASN A 80 23.28 4.88 -12.89
C ASN A 80 23.48 4.18 -14.24
N SER A 81 24.16 4.83 -15.19
CA SER A 81 24.49 4.26 -16.53
C SER A 81 23.24 3.77 -17.28
N ASP A 82 22.14 4.49 -17.16
CA ASP A 82 20.83 4.21 -17.76
C ASP A 82 20.10 2.98 -17.17
N TYR A 83 20.66 2.35 -16.14
CA TYR A 83 20.00 1.22 -15.46
C TYR A 83 18.98 1.70 -14.44
N LEU A 84 17.83 1.05 -14.42
CA LEU A 84 16.86 1.18 -13.34
C LEU A 84 17.32 0.37 -12.12
N LEU A 85 16.83 0.74 -10.95
CA LEU A 85 17.06 -0.06 -9.74
C LEU A 85 16.57 -1.49 -9.99
N PRO A 86 17.40 -2.53 -9.77
CA PRO A 86 16.97 -3.88 -10.04
C PRO A 86 16.07 -4.46 -8.94
N ALA A 87 15.06 -5.23 -9.35
CA ALA A 87 14.39 -6.18 -8.48
C ALA A 87 15.43 -7.18 -7.91
N ARG A 88 15.10 -7.83 -6.79
CA ARG A 88 16.00 -8.79 -6.17
C ARG A 88 16.26 -9.97 -7.11
N ASP A 89 17.54 -10.17 -7.42
CA ASP A 89 18.03 -11.41 -8.02
C ASP A 89 18.17 -12.49 -6.91
N GLY A 90 17.36 -13.52 -7.00
CA GLY A 90 17.36 -14.64 -6.05
C GLY A 90 18.51 -15.61 -6.24
N GLY A 91 19.28 -15.44 -7.32
CA GLY A 91 20.31 -16.39 -7.76
C GLY A 91 19.71 -17.69 -8.30
N GLY A 92 20.30 -18.23 -9.29
CA GLY A 92 19.85 -19.48 -9.88
C GLY A 92 20.10 -19.52 -11.39
N SER A 93 19.83 -20.68 -12.00
CA SER A 93 19.84 -20.82 -13.46
C SER A 93 18.58 -21.57 -13.85
N PRO A 94 17.64 -20.92 -14.54
CA PRO A 94 17.65 -19.53 -15.04
C PRO A 94 17.55 -18.47 -13.93
N ASP A 95 17.96 -17.23 -14.23
CA ASP A 95 17.87 -16.10 -13.30
C ASP A 95 16.47 -15.95 -12.73
N VAL A 96 16.36 -15.92 -11.42
CA VAL A 96 15.10 -15.85 -10.68
C VAL A 96 15.01 -14.50 -9.99
N PHE A 97 13.95 -13.75 -10.29
CA PHE A 97 13.74 -12.43 -9.72
C PHE A 97 12.59 -12.42 -8.71
N VAL A 98 12.81 -11.78 -7.57
CA VAL A 98 11.80 -11.63 -6.51
C VAL A 98 11.15 -10.24 -6.63
N GLN A 99 9.93 -10.20 -7.15
CA GLN A 99 9.22 -8.96 -7.50
C GLN A 99 8.84 -8.09 -6.29
N VAL A 100 8.74 -8.68 -5.11
CA VAL A 100 8.38 -7.95 -3.87
C VAL A 100 9.61 -7.52 -3.06
N CYS A 101 10.79 -7.67 -3.64
CA CYS A 101 12.07 -7.31 -3.03
C CYS A 101 12.97 -6.57 -4.02
N LEU A 102 13.86 -5.74 -3.49
CA LEU A 102 14.89 -5.03 -4.25
C LEU A 102 16.27 -5.48 -3.82
N ASN A 103 17.21 -5.52 -4.76
CA ASN A 103 18.62 -5.52 -4.40
C ASN A 103 18.95 -4.24 -3.63
N PRO A 104 19.83 -4.31 -2.61
CA PRO A 104 20.22 -3.12 -1.91
C PRO A 104 20.93 -2.16 -2.87
N PRO A 105 20.42 -0.93 -3.06
CA PRO A 105 21.18 0.10 -3.75
C PRO A 105 22.37 0.54 -2.87
N GLU A 106 23.28 1.32 -3.43
CA GLU A 106 24.31 1.96 -2.63
C GLU A 106 23.67 2.76 -1.48
N VAL A 107 24.34 2.79 -0.33
CA VAL A 107 23.82 3.46 0.89
C VAL A 107 23.46 4.92 0.64
N SER A 108 24.24 5.61 -0.20
CA SER A 108 23.99 7.00 -0.62
C SER A 108 22.66 7.17 -1.39
N ALA A 109 22.24 6.18 -2.17
CA ALA A 109 21.02 6.23 -2.96
C ALA A 109 19.77 5.82 -2.15
N THR A 110 19.94 5.12 -1.03
CA THR A 110 18.84 4.56 -0.24
C THR A 110 17.82 5.62 0.19
N ALA A 111 18.28 6.75 0.70
CA ALA A 111 17.40 7.84 1.15
C ALA A 111 16.71 8.54 -0.03
N ALA A 112 17.43 8.78 -1.13
CA ALA A 112 16.88 9.41 -2.33
C ALA A 112 15.78 8.55 -3.00
N LEU A 113 15.89 7.23 -2.89
CA LEU A 113 14.90 6.26 -3.37
C LEU A 113 13.73 6.05 -2.40
N GLY A 114 13.71 6.73 -1.25
CA GLY A 114 12.67 6.56 -0.24
C GLY A 114 12.71 5.23 0.49
N LEU A 115 13.82 4.50 0.42
CA LEU A 115 14.08 3.27 1.16
C LEU A 115 14.58 3.61 2.56
N VAL A 116 13.70 4.15 3.40
CA VAL A 116 14.05 4.55 4.77
C VAL A 116 13.31 3.65 5.74
N VAL A 117 14.06 2.93 6.57
CA VAL A 117 13.49 2.17 7.68
C VAL A 117 13.11 3.15 8.79
N SER A 118 11.87 3.61 8.76
CA SER A 118 11.32 4.39 9.86
C SER A 118 9.90 3.94 10.11
N SER A 119 9.60 3.55 11.33
CA SER A 119 8.27 3.14 11.77
C SER A 119 7.20 4.24 11.60
N ASN A 120 7.62 5.49 11.38
CA ASN A 120 6.75 6.66 11.30
C ASN A 120 6.90 7.47 10.00
N ALA A 121 7.81 7.13 9.10
CA ALA A 121 7.97 7.83 7.83
C ALA A 121 7.11 7.19 6.74
N ALA A 122 6.28 8.00 6.08
CA ALA A 122 5.61 7.58 4.87
C ALA A 122 6.64 7.38 3.76
N SER A 123 6.78 6.17 3.25
CA SER A 123 7.62 5.85 2.10
C SER A 123 6.75 5.65 0.87
N VAL A 124 7.27 6.03 -0.30
CA VAL A 124 6.63 5.73 -1.59
C VAL A 124 6.54 4.22 -1.86
N TRP A 125 7.33 3.41 -1.16
CA TRP A 125 7.32 1.96 -1.23
C TRP A 125 6.25 1.31 -0.34
N THR A 126 5.48 2.11 0.40
CA THR A 126 4.43 1.64 1.31
C THR A 126 3.05 1.76 0.67
N CYS A 127 2.34 0.66 0.49
CA CYS A 127 0.90 0.72 0.25
C CYS A 127 0.15 0.91 1.57
N PRO A 128 -0.83 1.83 1.67
CA PRO A 128 -1.63 2.04 2.88
C PRO A 128 -2.40 0.80 3.36
N ASN A 129 -2.63 -0.17 2.50
CA ASN A 129 -3.23 -1.46 2.86
C ASN A 129 -2.19 -2.50 3.29
N ARG A 130 -0.90 -2.20 3.10
CA ARG A 130 0.24 -3.00 3.56
C ARG A 130 1.23 -2.10 4.32
N PRO A 131 0.87 -1.62 5.51
CA PRO A 131 1.76 -0.79 6.33
C PRO A 131 2.97 -1.59 6.79
N GLY A 132 4.08 -0.89 7.08
CA GLY A 132 5.29 -1.50 7.60
C GLY A 132 6.42 -1.68 6.60
N PHE A 133 6.19 -1.43 5.31
CA PHE A 133 7.24 -1.45 4.28
C PHE A 133 7.80 -0.04 4.02
N PRO A 134 9.04 0.09 3.50
CA PRO A 134 9.99 -0.99 3.21
C PRO A 134 10.66 -1.55 4.47
N ILE A 135 11.09 -2.81 4.42
CA ILE A 135 11.82 -3.49 5.50
C ILE A 135 13.18 -3.94 4.93
N PHE A 136 14.27 -3.62 5.61
CA PHE A 136 15.57 -4.20 5.26
C PHE A 136 15.76 -5.54 5.95
N GLU A 137 16.09 -6.56 5.19
CA GLU A 137 16.35 -7.93 5.67
C GLU A 137 17.84 -8.23 5.64
N PRO A 138 18.54 -8.23 6.80
CA PRO A 138 20.00 -8.46 6.82
C PRO A 138 20.42 -9.89 6.49
N SER A 139 19.58 -10.88 6.81
CA SER A 139 19.90 -12.30 6.60
C SER A 139 19.94 -12.67 5.12
N TYR A 140 19.15 -11.98 4.34
CA TYR A 140 19.14 -11.98 2.88
C TYR A 140 19.23 -10.53 2.44
N PRO A 141 20.42 -9.94 2.22
CA PRO A 141 20.57 -8.53 1.95
C PRO A 141 19.60 -8.06 0.85
N GLN A 142 18.47 -7.51 1.25
CA GLN A 142 17.39 -7.08 0.36
C GLN A 142 16.48 -6.07 1.07
N TRP A 143 15.74 -5.30 0.27
CA TRP A 143 14.63 -4.50 0.74
C TRP A 143 13.32 -5.18 0.36
N ASP A 144 12.54 -5.59 1.33
CA ASP A 144 11.15 -6.03 1.12
C ASP A 144 10.28 -4.81 0.95
N ILE A 145 9.46 -4.77 -0.10
CA ILE A 145 8.67 -3.60 -0.49
C ILE A 145 7.18 -3.89 -0.53
N GLY A 146 6.39 -2.83 -0.40
CA GLY A 146 4.93 -2.93 -0.37
C GLY A 146 4.26 -3.15 -1.74
N TYR A 147 5.01 -3.21 -2.83
CA TYR A 147 4.53 -3.35 -4.20
C TYR A 147 5.24 -4.50 -4.90
N GLN A 148 4.76 -4.90 -6.09
CA GLN A 148 5.55 -5.64 -7.07
C GLN A 148 6.40 -4.64 -7.86
N TYR A 149 7.64 -4.99 -8.13
CA TYR A 149 8.56 -4.16 -8.90
C TYR A 149 9.24 -5.00 -9.99
N PHE A 150 9.33 -4.45 -11.20
CA PHE A 150 9.77 -5.19 -12.39
C PHE A 150 11.04 -4.63 -13.03
N GLY A 151 11.63 -3.60 -12.46
CA GLY A 151 12.91 -3.05 -12.92
C GLY A 151 14.03 -4.08 -12.84
N GLY A 152 14.88 -4.15 -13.85
CA GLY A 152 16.03 -5.05 -13.89
C GLY A 152 15.73 -6.51 -14.21
N ILE A 153 14.48 -6.91 -14.34
CA ILE A 153 14.08 -8.29 -14.65
C ILE A 153 14.38 -8.58 -16.12
N THR A 154 15.26 -9.53 -16.40
CA THR A 154 15.69 -9.89 -17.76
C THR A 154 14.86 -11.03 -18.38
N ASN A 155 14.24 -11.84 -17.55
CA ASN A 155 13.42 -12.97 -17.98
C ASN A 155 12.22 -13.18 -17.05
N TRP A 156 11.16 -13.71 -17.63
CA TRP A 156 9.95 -14.11 -16.94
C TRP A 156 9.91 -15.61 -16.78
N LEU A 157 10.03 -16.06 -15.54
CA LEU A 157 9.86 -17.46 -15.15
C LEU A 157 8.44 -17.68 -14.65
N ASN A 158 7.76 -18.69 -15.18
CA ASN A 158 6.45 -19.13 -14.72
C ASN A 158 6.29 -20.65 -14.90
N GLU A 159 5.14 -21.19 -14.55
CA GLU A 159 4.87 -22.63 -14.66
C GLU A 159 4.88 -23.18 -16.08
N VAL A 160 4.82 -22.32 -17.11
CA VAL A 160 4.81 -22.73 -18.52
C VAL A 160 6.23 -22.73 -19.10
N GLY A 161 7.12 -21.90 -18.57
CA GLY A 161 8.49 -21.81 -19.03
C GLY A 161 9.23 -20.56 -18.59
N ASN A 162 10.38 -20.35 -19.24
CA ASN A 162 11.23 -19.19 -19.03
C ASN A 162 11.34 -18.42 -20.35
N PHE A 163 11.04 -17.13 -20.33
CA PHE A 163 10.92 -16.28 -21.51
C PHE A 163 11.73 -15.00 -21.33
N ALA A 164 12.29 -14.47 -22.41
CA ALA A 164 12.87 -13.13 -22.39
C ALA A 164 11.80 -12.10 -21.99
N ALA A 165 12.13 -11.25 -21.03
CA ALA A 165 11.19 -10.30 -20.47
C ALA A 165 11.15 -8.99 -21.24
N ASN A 166 9.93 -8.44 -21.46
CA ASN A 166 9.74 -7.04 -21.79
C ASN A 166 9.56 -6.24 -20.47
N SER A 167 10.59 -6.29 -19.62
CA SER A 167 10.67 -5.53 -18.37
C SER A 167 11.73 -4.43 -18.46
N PRO A 168 11.55 -3.32 -17.75
CA PRO A 168 12.43 -2.17 -17.86
C PRO A 168 13.78 -2.44 -17.14
N VAL A 169 14.84 -2.69 -17.90
CA VAL A 169 16.21 -2.86 -17.40
C VAL A 169 17.02 -1.57 -17.57
N ARG A 170 16.97 -0.99 -18.75
CA ARG A 170 17.56 0.32 -19.06
C ARG A 170 16.50 1.28 -19.55
N LEU A 171 16.51 2.50 -19.05
CA LEU A 171 15.48 3.49 -19.35
C LEU A 171 15.40 3.75 -20.87
N GLY A 172 16.50 4.05 -21.51
CA GLY A 172 16.56 4.38 -22.94
C GLY A 172 16.28 3.20 -23.90
N ARG A 173 16.19 1.96 -23.38
CA ARG A 173 15.82 0.77 -24.15
C ARG A 173 14.43 0.22 -23.81
N SER A 174 13.79 0.78 -22.80
CA SER A 174 12.46 0.35 -22.35
C SER A 174 11.37 1.15 -23.08
N LYS A 175 10.27 0.47 -23.41
CA LYS A 175 9.09 1.16 -23.93
C LYS A 175 8.35 1.83 -22.77
N GLY A 176 7.79 3.02 -23.02
CA GLY A 176 7.02 3.76 -22.03
C GLY A 176 5.84 2.97 -21.44
N SER A 177 5.24 2.09 -22.24
CA SER A 177 4.11 1.24 -21.84
C SER A 177 4.50 -0.01 -21.03
N TRP A 178 5.79 -0.28 -20.82
CA TRP A 178 6.20 -1.41 -20.00
C TRP A 178 5.92 -1.16 -18.52
N THR A 179 5.39 -2.15 -17.84
CA THR A 179 5.08 -2.07 -16.42
C THR A 179 6.36 -2.01 -15.60
N LEU A 180 6.43 -1.00 -14.72
CA LEU A 180 7.56 -0.78 -13.83
C LEU A 180 7.28 -1.26 -12.41
N ALA A 181 6.11 -0.92 -11.87
CA ALA A 181 5.69 -1.37 -10.55
C ALA A 181 4.17 -1.54 -10.49
N ALA A 182 3.69 -2.37 -9.59
CA ALA A 182 2.27 -2.67 -9.44
C ALA A 182 1.89 -2.94 -7.99
N ASP A 183 0.61 -2.79 -7.68
CA ASP A 183 0.05 -3.36 -6.45
C ASP A 183 0.35 -4.86 -6.38
N CYS A 184 0.61 -5.38 -5.19
CA CYS A 184 0.92 -6.78 -4.99
C CYS A 184 -0.35 -7.63 -5.15
N VAL A 185 -0.65 -8.01 -6.38
CA VAL A 185 -1.74 -8.93 -6.73
C VAL A 185 -1.14 -10.32 -6.83
N CYS A 186 -1.17 -11.07 -5.73
CA CYS A 186 -0.58 -12.41 -5.70
C CYS A 186 -1.49 -13.42 -5.00
N LYS A 187 -1.36 -14.67 -5.42
CA LYS A 187 -1.99 -15.85 -4.84
C LYS A 187 -0.89 -16.73 -4.25
N ILE A 188 -0.99 -17.08 -2.99
CA ILE A 188 0.02 -17.82 -2.25
C ILE A 188 -0.58 -19.15 -1.83
N ASP A 189 0.11 -20.26 -2.16
CA ASP A 189 -0.33 -21.62 -1.90
C ASP A 189 -1.81 -21.85 -2.28
N GLY A 190 -2.18 -21.34 -3.45
CA GLY A 190 -3.54 -21.43 -3.98
C GLY A 190 -4.58 -20.51 -3.30
N THR A 191 -4.17 -19.65 -2.36
CA THR A 191 -5.09 -18.84 -1.56
C THR A 191 -4.90 -17.33 -1.83
N TRP A 192 -6.01 -16.59 -1.89
CA TRP A 192 -6.01 -15.14 -1.89
C TRP A 192 -6.01 -14.61 -0.46
N GLY A 193 -5.07 -13.72 -0.14
CA GLY A 193 -5.02 -13.06 1.16
C GLY A 193 -4.58 -13.97 2.29
N LEU A 194 -3.28 -14.10 2.50
CA LEU A 194 -2.77 -14.73 3.70
C LEU A 194 -3.16 -13.93 4.94
N PRO A 195 -3.56 -14.61 6.04
CA PRO A 195 -3.69 -13.95 7.32
C PRO A 195 -2.33 -13.39 7.75
N GLN A 196 -2.35 -12.29 8.50
CA GLN A 196 -1.13 -11.77 9.08
C GLN A 196 -0.59 -12.78 10.10
N GLY A 197 0.55 -13.39 9.80
CA GLY A 197 1.24 -14.33 10.66
C GLY A 197 2.49 -13.72 11.28
N THR A 198 3.29 -14.57 11.90
CA THR A 198 4.52 -14.18 12.62
C THR A 198 5.79 -14.53 11.85
N THR A 199 5.71 -15.34 10.81
CA THR A 199 6.84 -15.66 9.96
C THR A 199 7.16 -14.52 9.01
N ARG A 200 8.38 -14.48 8.48
CA ARG A 200 8.78 -13.48 7.47
C ARG A 200 7.89 -13.53 6.23
N ASP A 201 7.60 -14.71 5.73
CA ASP A 201 6.73 -14.91 4.57
C ASP A 201 5.30 -14.42 4.85
N ASP A 202 4.79 -14.66 6.05
CA ASP A 202 3.49 -14.14 6.48
C ASP A 202 3.46 -12.61 6.44
N VAL A 203 4.53 -11.95 6.87
CA VAL A 203 4.62 -10.47 6.83
C VAL A 203 4.69 -9.97 5.40
N ILE A 204 5.56 -10.54 4.54
CA ILE A 204 5.75 -10.11 3.15
C ILE A 204 4.47 -10.29 2.33
N TYR A 205 3.72 -11.36 2.55
CA TYR A 205 2.52 -11.69 1.78
C TYR A 205 1.21 -11.36 2.49
N SER A 206 1.26 -10.79 3.69
CA SER A 206 0.06 -10.35 4.39
C SER A 206 -0.71 -9.26 3.62
N ASN A 207 -2.03 -9.26 3.81
CA ASN A 207 -2.92 -8.28 3.16
C ASN A 207 -2.75 -8.19 1.63
N THR A 208 -2.49 -9.31 0.98
CA THR A 208 -2.51 -9.42 -0.49
C THR A 208 -3.77 -10.15 -0.94
N PRO A 209 -4.41 -9.72 -2.03
CA PRO A 209 -4.13 -8.52 -2.82
C PRO A 209 -4.49 -7.23 -2.07
N GLN A 210 -3.71 -6.17 -2.31
CA GLN A 210 -3.73 -4.92 -1.53
C GLN A 210 -5.08 -4.19 -1.52
N HIS A 211 -5.77 -4.21 -2.65
CA HIS A 211 -7.07 -3.57 -2.88
C HIS A 211 -8.11 -4.63 -3.25
N GLY A 212 -8.03 -5.75 -2.57
CA GLY A 212 -8.91 -6.88 -2.81
C GLY A 212 -10.29 -6.69 -2.20
N SER A 213 -11.15 -7.55 -2.60
CA SER A 213 -12.35 -7.94 -1.91
C SER A 213 -11.99 -8.69 -0.62
N LYS A 214 -12.97 -9.26 0.04
CA LYS A 214 -12.79 -10.05 1.27
C LYS A 214 -11.65 -11.08 1.11
N GLN A 215 -10.97 -11.35 2.22
CA GLN A 215 -9.98 -12.44 2.31
C GLN A 215 -10.51 -13.72 1.65
N GLY A 216 -9.68 -14.40 0.87
CA GLY A 216 -10.06 -15.60 0.13
C GLY A 216 -10.79 -15.36 -1.21
N SER A 217 -11.05 -14.10 -1.58
CA SER A 217 -11.70 -13.78 -2.85
C SER A 217 -10.71 -13.21 -3.87
N PRO A 218 -10.92 -13.45 -5.18
CA PRO A 218 -10.11 -12.82 -6.23
C PRO A 218 -10.16 -11.30 -6.15
N PRO A 219 -9.07 -10.60 -6.48
CA PRO A 219 -9.05 -9.15 -6.51
C PRO A 219 -9.90 -8.59 -7.66
N GLN A 220 -10.37 -7.35 -7.50
CA GLN A 220 -11.00 -6.62 -8.61
C GLN A 220 -9.97 -6.09 -9.62
N GLY A 221 -8.73 -5.94 -9.21
CA GLY A 221 -7.62 -5.39 -9.98
C GLY A 221 -6.53 -4.82 -9.07
N GLY A 222 -5.63 -4.01 -9.64
CA GLY A 222 -4.58 -3.31 -8.93
C GLY A 222 -4.12 -2.07 -9.69
N ASN A 223 -3.49 -1.13 -8.98
CA ASN A 223 -2.82 -0.01 -9.60
C ASN A 223 -1.50 -0.49 -10.20
N GLN A 224 -1.11 0.09 -11.33
CA GLN A 224 0.19 -0.16 -11.95
C GLN A 224 0.78 1.14 -12.46
N SER A 225 2.09 1.27 -12.41
CA SER A 225 2.86 2.33 -13.04
C SER A 225 3.70 1.79 -14.19
N PHE A 226 3.97 2.68 -15.13
CA PHE A 226 4.66 2.39 -16.37
C PHE A 226 5.93 3.25 -16.48
N VAL A 227 6.83 2.84 -17.37
CA VAL A 227 8.13 3.53 -17.56
C VAL A 227 7.96 5.01 -17.94
N ASP A 228 6.90 5.36 -18.66
CA ASP A 228 6.61 6.77 -19.04
C ASP A 228 6.16 7.65 -17.84
N GLY A 229 6.11 7.11 -16.62
CA GLY A 229 5.65 7.83 -15.43
C GLY A 229 4.13 7.82 -15.23
N SER A 230 3.37 7.27 -16.17
CA SER A 230 1.93 7.10 -16.01
C SER A 230 1.61 6.02 -14.97
N ALA A 231 0.44 6.12 -14.34
CA ALA A 231 -0.08 5.07 -13.48
C ALA A 231 -1.60 5.01 -13.59
N ARG A 232 -2.14 3.80 -13.58
CA ARG A 232 -3.59 3.55 -13.70
C ARG A 232 -4.03 2.32 -12.94
N TRP A 233 -5.33 2.23 -12.67
CA TRP A 233 -5.98 1.01 -12.22
C TRP A 233 -6.14 0.04 -13.39
N VAL A 234 -5.77 -1.21 -13.19
CA VAL A 234 -5.94 -2.30 -14.16
C VAL A 234 -6.90 -3.33 -13.57
N PRO A 235 -7.99 -3.69 -14.28
CA PRO A 235 -8.88 -4.78 -13.89
C PRO A 235 -8.15 -6.13 -13.86
N PHE A 236 -8.50 -7.00 -12.92
CA PHE A 236 -7.84 -8.30 -12.75
C PHE A 236 -7.92 -9.17 -14.01
N GLN A 237 -9.01 -9.10 -14.76
CA GLN A 237 -9.22 -9.85 -16.00
C GLN A 237 -8.21 -9.50 -17.12
N GLN A 238 -7.53 -8.36 -17.01
CA GLN A 238 -6.47 -7.93 -17.95
C GLN A 238 -5.07 -8.32 -17.49
N MET A 239 -4.94 -8.95 -16.33
CA MET A 239 -3.64 -9.32 -15.76
C MET A 239 -3.23 -10.74 -16.17
N TYR A 240 -1.92 -10.95 -16.23
CA TYR A 240 -1.29 -12.22 -16.60
C TYR A 240 -0.32 -12.67 -15.52
N ARG A 241 -0.09 -13.97 -15.42
CA ARG A 241 0.94 -14.60 -14.58
C ARG A 241 2.26 -14.68 -15.35
N LEU A 242 2.92 -13.55 -15.57
CA LEU A 242 4.10 -13.49 -16.44
C LEU A 242 5.37 -13.96 -15.74
N THR A 243 5.53 -13.67 -14.46
CA THR A 243 6.77 -13.96 -13.74
C THR A 243 6.53 -14.27 -12.28
N THR A 244 7.32 -15.18 -11.74
CA THR A 244 7.39 -15.54 -10.32
C THR A 244 8.83 -15.91 -9.96
N TRP A 245 9.18 -15.82 -8.69
CA TRP A 245 10.46 -16.35 -8.21
C TRP A 245 10.38 -17.86 -7.90
N ASN A 246 9.16 -18.42 -7.83
CA ASN A 246 8.96 -19.85 -7.59
C ASN A 246 7.92 -20.41 -8.57
N ALA A 247 8.39 -21.17 -9.56
CA ALA A 247 7.57 -21.70 -10.65
C ALA A 247 6.78 -22.96 -10.28
N ASP A 248 6.83 -23.42 -9.02
CA ASP A 248 6.04 -24.58 -8.55
C ASP A 248 4.55 -24.29 -8.37
N GLY A 249 4.13 -23.02 -8.60
CA GLY A 249 2.74 -22.57 -8.44
C GLY A 249 2.38 -22.14 -7.03
N SER A 250 3.31 -22.21 -6.06
CA SER A 250 3.06 -21.74 -4.68
C SER A 250 3.03 -20.22 -4.57
N ARG A 251 3.62 -19.52 -5.51
CA ARG A 251 3.76 -18.06 -5.55
C ARG A 251 3.36 -17.54 -6.93
N ILE A 252 2.14 -17.10 -7.09
CA ILE A 252 1.59 -16.64 -8.37
C ILE A 252 1.37 -15.14 -8.29
N TYR A 253 2.07 -14.37 -9.14
CA TYR A 253 1.95 -12.93 -9.23
C TYR A 253 1.24 -12.53 -10.52
N TYR A 254 0.39 -11.52 -10.43
CA TYR A 254 -0.38 -11.02 -11.56
C TYR A 254 0.00 -9.57 -11.86
N MET A 255 0.23 -9.30 -13.13
CA MET A 255 0.52 -7.97 -13.66
C MET A 255 -0.10 -7.80 -15.04
N TYR A 256 -0.33 -6.57 -15.44
CA TYR A 256 -0.66 -6.22 -16.83
C TYR A 256 0.60 -5.85 -17.57
N GLN A 257 0.69 -6.28 -18.81
CA GLN A 257 1.71 -5.86 -19.76
C GLN A 257 1.09 -5.81 -21.15
N GLU A 258 1.20 -4.67 -21.81
CA GLU A 258 0.63 -4.45 -23.13
C GLU A 258 1.48 -5.11 -24.23
N ASP A 259 2.78 -4.94 -24.13
CA ASP A 259 3.76 -5.41 -25.12
C ASP A 259 4.39 -6.72 -24.63
N LEU A 260 3.84 -7.83 -25.12
CA LEU A 260 4.33 -9.15 -24.74
C LEU A 260 5.31 -9.70 -25.79
N PRO A 261 6.39 -10.40 -25.37
CA PRO A 261 7.25 -11.10 -26.30
C PRO A 261 6.48 -12.14 -27.13
N PRO A 262 6.85 -12.37 -28.40
CA PRO A 262 6.18 -13.36 -29.25
C PRO A 262 6.08 -14.76 -28.64
N ALA A 263 7.13 -15.19 -27.93
CA ALA A 263 7.14 -16.49 -27.24
C ALA A 263 6.09 -16.59 -26.14
N VAL A 264 5.83 -15.50 -25.40
CA VAL A 264 4.79 -15.43 -24.39
C VAL A 264 3.40 -15.43 -25.01
N ASN A 265 3.21 -14.74 -26.14
CA ASN A 265 1.93 -14.72 -26.85
C ASN A 265 1.44 -16.12 -27.25
N ASN A 266 2.35 -17.02 -27.58
CA ASN A 266 2.00 -18.41 -27.96
C ASN A 266 1.43 -19.23 -26.80
N VAL A 267 1.72 -18.83 -25.56
CA VAL A 267 1.29 -19.52 -24.32
C VAL A 267 0.33 -18.68 -23.48
N LEU A 268 -0.07 -17.51 -23.98
CA LEU A 268 -0.83 -16.51 -23.22
C LEU A 268 -2.14 -17.06 -22.64
N GLN A 269 -2.80 -17.97 -23.35
CA GLN A 269 -4.03 -18.65 -22.90
C GLN A 269 -3.86 -19.38 -21.55
N TYR A 270 -2.65 -19.82 -21.22
CA TYR A 270 -2.34 -20.50 -19.95
C TYR A 270 -1.94 -19.51 -18.83
N LEU A 271 -1.65 -18.26 -19.20
CA LEU A 271 -1.13 -17.24 -18.27
C LEU A 271 -2.19 -16.24 -17.81
N HIS A 272 -3.42 -16.34 -18.33
CA HIS A 272 -4.51 -15.47 -17.88
C HIS A 272 -4.82 -15.66 -16.39
N GLY A 273 -5.12 -14.56 -15.70
CA GLY A 273 -5.71 -14.58 -14.37
C GLY A 273 -7.14 -15.12 -14.46
N HIS A 274 -7.31 -16.42 -14.27
CA HIS A 274 -8.64 -16.95 -13.97
C HIS A 274 -8.89 -16.86 -12.48
N PRO A 275 -10.11 -16.42 -12.05
CA PRO A 275 -10.47 -16.35 -10.64
C PRO A 275 -10.46 -17.72 -9.98
#